data_cc5a0ba59526029ecb09f8e00abe90fb
#
_entry.id   cc5a0ba59526029ecb09f8e00abe90fb
#
_cell.length_a   1.000
_cell.length_b   1.000
_cell.length_c   1.000
_cell.angle_alpha   90.00
_cell.angle_beta   90.00
_cell.angle_gamma   90.00
#
_symmetry.space_group_name_H-M   'P 1'
#
loop_
_entity.id
_entity.type
_entity.pdbx_description
1 polymer ?
#
loop_
_entity_poly.entity_id
_entity_poly.type
_entity_poly.pdbx_seq_one_letter_code
_entity_poly.pdbx_strand_id
1 'polypeptide(L)'
;MKGNIAIVAALEGELKPFVRGWGTGKWKRRESREGCSVWEYRHTNGCWIAACAGMGGVRSALAFAETEKVAAIDAVCSVGWAGALDGAIKAESVSSASLVVDTRTGERFRPADSRPERPVLATTTRVADEREKQRLAASYGAGLVDMEAAAIARIALGKGIPFYCFKAVSDDAAARLPNLNPFIAESGRLKMIPFLAHVAVRPSSWPGLMKLGRHSSAAAKNLAEALYEWLDPSGSVRRSNGDYTEKQR
;
A
#
# COMPACT_ATOMS: atom_id res chain seq x y z
N MET A 1 -6.61 -10.89 13.26
CA MET A 1 -5.58 -10.43 14.24
C MET A 1 -6.27 -9.74 15.41
N LYS A 2 -5.66 -9.80 16.60
CA LYS A 2 -6.13 -9.09 17.81
C LYS A 2 -5.36 -7.79 17.97
N GLY A 3 -5.95 -6.81 18.68
CA GLY A 3 -5.32 -5.52 18.96
C GLY A 3 -5.65 -4.44 17.93
N ASN A 4 -5.01 -3.29 18.11
CA ASN A 4 -5.18 -2.12 17.26
C ASN A 4 -4.12 -2.13 16.15
N ILE A 5 -4.56 -2.31 14.91
CA ILE A 5 -3.68 -2.47 13.77
C ILE A 5 -3.78 -1.26 12.86
N ALA A 6 -2.66 -0.56 12.65
CA ALA A 6 -2.57 0.48 11.64
C ALA A 6 -2.27 -0.13 10.26
N ILE A 7 -3.04 0.26 9.25
CA ILE A 7 -2.90 -0.15 7.85
C ILE A 7 -2.62 1.13 7.05
N VAL A 8 -1.37 1.31 6.65
CA VAL A 8 -0.90 2.56 6.04
C VAL A 8 -0.61 2.36 4.57
N ALA A 9 -1.27 3.16 3.73
CA ALA A 9 -1.08 3.23 2.29
C ALA A 9 -0.67 4.64 1.83
N ALA A 10 -0.30 4.80 0.56
CA ALA A 10 -0.05 6.10 -0.03
C ALA A 10 -1.35 6.79 -0.44
N LEU A 11 -2.20 6.09 -1.19
CA LEU A 11 -3.35 6.67 -1.89
C LEU A 11 -4.68 6.02 -1.49
N GLU A 12 -5.75 6.79 -1.53
CA GLU A 12 -7.11 6.26 -1.27
C GLU A 12 -7.48 5.11 -2.23
N GLY A 13 -6.99 5.15 -3.48
CA GLY A 13 -7.26 4.11 -4.47
C GLY A 13 -6.79 2.71 -4.04
N GLU A 14 -5.73 2.64 -3.24
CA GLU A 14 -5.17 1.39 -2.70
C GLU A 14 -6.04 0.81 -1.58
N LEU A 15 -6.65 1.67 -0.76
CA LEU A 15 -7.47 1.28 0.40
C LEU A 15 -8.97 1.16 0.08
N LYS A 16 -9.44 1.83 -0.97
CA LYS A 16 -10.87 1.93 -1.28
C LYS A 16 -11.58 0.58 -1.43
N PRO A 17 -11.02 -0.45 -2.12
CA PRO A 17 -11.64 -1.77 -2.15
C PRO A 17 -11.69 -2.42 -0.77
N PHE A 18 -10.67 -2.22 0.06
CA PHE A 18 -10.58 -2.76 1.40
C PHE A 18 -11.62 -2.13 2.35
N VAL A 19 -11.68 -0.80 2.44
CA VAL A 19 -12.61 -0.12 3.36
C VAL A 19 -14.07 -0.14 2.88
N ARG A 20 -14.34 -0.46 1.60
CA ARG A 20 -15.68 -0.58 1.05
C ARG A 20 -16.18 -2.02 0.94
N GLY A 21 -15.27 -2.98 0.76
CA GLY A 21 -15.62 -4.37 0.51
C GLY A 21 -15.99 -5.16 1.77
N TRP A 22 -15.58 -4.71 2.95
CA TRP A 22 -15.85 -5.40 4.18
C TRP A 22 -16.98 -4.73 4.97
N GLY A 23 -18.11 -5.43 5.06
CA GLY A 23 -19.23 -5.05 5.90
C GLY A 23 -19.69 -3.61 5.63
N THR A 24 -20.45 -3.44 4.56
CA THR A 24 -21.06 -2.14 4.22
C THR A 24 -21.58 -1.47 5.48
N GLY A 25 -20.97 -0.36 5.87
CA GLY A 25 -21.42 0.47 6.99
C GLY A 25 -20.62 0.36 8.29
N LYS A 26 -19.61 -0.51 8.41
CA LYS A 26 -18.84 -0.66 9.66
C LYS A 26 -17.54 0.15 9.70
N TRP A 27 -16.93 0.49 8.54
CA TRP A 27 -15.83 1.43 8.47
C TRP A 27 -16.34 2.86 8.64
N LYS A 28 -15.86 3.57 9.66
CA LYS A 28 -16.16 4.98 9.88
C LYS A 28 -15.03 5.83 9.31
N ARG A 29 -15.33 6.67 8.33
CA ARG A 29 -14.38 7.69 7.86
C ARG A 29 -14.28 8.78 8.91
N ARG A 30 -13.04 9.18 9.23
CA ARG A 30 -12.75 10.31 10.10
C ARG A 30 -12.22 11.47 9.28
N GLU A 31 -12.61 12.67 9.65
CA GLU A 31 -12.00 13.88 9.08
C GLU A 31 -10.60 14.04 9.68
N SER A 32 -9.61 14.32 8.82
CA SER A 32 -8.26 14.63 9.20
C SER A 32 -7.89 16.02 8.69
N ARG A 33 -7.21 16.82 9.53
CA ARG A 33 -6.89 18.22 9.22
C ARG A 33 -5.78 18.38 8.17
N GLU A 34 -4.98 17.36 7.89
CA GLU A 34 -3.76 17.50 7.08
C GLU A 34 -3.85 16.86 5.70
N GLY A 35 -5.06 16.71 5.17
CA GLY A 35 -5.28 16.06 3.87
C GLY A 35 -5.00 14.56 3.89
N CYS A 36 -5.01 13.95 5.07
CA CYS A 36 -5.04 12.52 5.27
C CYS A 36 -6.48 12.01 5.17
N SER A 37 -6.65 10.76 4.78
CA SER A 37 -7.91 10.04 4.93
C SER A 37 -7.71 8.92 5.92
N VAL A 38 -8.61 8.82 6.89
CA VAL A 38 -8.55 7.82 7.95
C VAL A 38 -9.89 7.09 8.03
N TRP A 39 -9.85 5.78 8.14
CA TRP A 39 -11.00 4.92 8.36
C TRP A 39 -10.75 4.03 9.56
N GLU A 40 -11.76 3.85 10.38
CA GLU A 40 -11.75 3.06 11.60
C GLU A 40 -12.76 1.94 11.50
N TYR A 41 -12.36 0.73 11.87
CA TYR A 41 -13.22 -0.43 12.04
C TYR A 41 -13.01 -1.03 13.43
N ARG A 42 -14.02 -0.93 14.30
CA ARG A 42 -14.00 -1.53 15.65
C ARG A 42 -14.55 -2.94 15.63
N HIS A 43 -13.87 -3.83 16.30
CA HIS A 43 -14.30 -5.21 16.52
C HIS A 43 -14.06 -5.61 17.99
N THR A 44 -14.53 -6.79 18.41
CA THR A 44 -14.49 -7.23 19.82
C THR A 44 -13.09 -7.28 20.44
N ASN A 45 -12.04 -7.44 19.63
CA ASN A 45 -10.67 -7.63 20.08
C ASN A 45 -9.73 -6.48 19.72
N GLY A 46 -10.26 -5.30 19.36
CA GLY A 46 -9.46 -4.13 18.98
C GLY A 46 -10.05 -3.30 17.86
N CYS A 47 -9.17 -2.60 17.15
CA CYS A 47 -9.55 -1.68 16.09
C CYS A 47 -8.59 -1.83 14.90
N TRP A 48 -9.12 -1.87 13.69
CA TRP A 48 -8.32 -1.70 12.48
C TRP A 48 -8.45 -0.27 11.98
N ILE A 49 -7.33 0.37 11.71
CA ILE A 49 -7.28 1.77 11.35
C ILE A 49 -6.52 1.88 10.03
N ALA A 50 -7.23 2.18 8.95
CA ALA A 50 -6.64 2.38 7.64
C ALA A 50 -6.40 3.88 7.42
N ALA A 51 -5.22 4.26 6.93
CA ALA A 51 -4.88 5.66 6.68
C ALA A 51 -4.02 5.84 5.43
N CYS A 52 -4.20 6.97 4.74
CA CYS A 52 -3.35 7.42 3.65
C CYS A 52 -3.23 8.94 3.62
N ALA A 53 -2.09 9.44 3.11
CA ALA A 53 -1.82 10.88 3.11
C ALA A 53 -1.12 11.38 1.83
N GLY A 54 -0.78 10.49 0.90
CA GLY A 54 0.00 10.76 -0.31
C GLY A 54 1.23 9.87 -0.40
N MET A 55 1.92 9.94 -1.53
CA MET A 55 3.11 9.15 -1.84
C MET A 55 4.35 9.61 -1.05
N GLY A 56 5.22 8.66 -0.76
CA GLY A 56 6.54 8.87 -0.16
C GLY A 56 6.57 8.77 1.36
N GLY A 57 7.76 8.55 1.91
CA GLY A 57 7.97 8.20 3.31
C GLY A 57 7.48 9.26 4.31
N VAL A 58 7.60 10.56 4.01
CA VAL A 58 7.11 11.63 4.89
C VAL A 58 5.58 11.59 5.02
N ARG A 59 4.89 11.33 3.90
CA ARG A 59 3.43 11.27 3.88
C ARG A 59 2.90 10.01 4.55
N SER A 60 3.57 8.88 4.39
CA SER A 60 3.20 7.65 5.08
C SER A 60 3.45 7.77 6.60
N ALA A 61 4.51 8.46 7.03
CA ALA A 61 4.72 8.77 8.43
C ALA A 61 3.58 9.63 9.02
N LEU A 62 3.13 10.63 8.27
CA LEU A 62 1.99 11.45 8.64
C LEU A 62 0.69 10.63 8.74
N ALA A 63 0.44 9.75 7.75
CA ALA A 63 -0.71 8.85 7.78
C ALA A 63 -0.68 7.93 9.02
N PHE A 64 0.50 7.39 9.36
CA PHE A 64 0.66 6.60 10.58
C PHE A 64 0.34 7.42 11.86
N ALA A 65 0.87 8.65 11.97
CA ALA A 65 0.60 9.53 13.11
C ALA A 65 -0.90 9.83 13.29
N GLU A 66 -1.67 9.90 12.19
CA GLU A 66 -3.12 10.04 12.27
C GLU A 66 -3.81 8.78 12.83
N THR A 67 -3.25 7.57 12.60
CA THR A 67 -3.79 6.35 13.21
C THR A 67 -3.62 6.34 14.73
N GLU A 68 -2.52 6.88 15.25
CA GLU A 68 -2.25 6.97 16.69
C GLU A 68 -3.22 7.91 17.43
N LYS A 69 -3.84 8.86 16.74
CA LYS A 69 -4.91 9.70 17.32
C LYS A 69 -6.22 8.92 17.56
N VAL A 70 -6.36 7.74 16.93
CA VAL A 70 -7.55 6.89 17.07
C VAL A 70 -7.39 5.91 18.22
N ALA A 71 -6.22 5.25 18.32
CA ALA A 71 -5.90 4.27 19.37
C ALA A 71 -4.39 4.09 19.51
N ALA A 72 -3.92 3.56 20.64
CA ALA A 72 -2.56 3.03 20.77
C ALA A 72 -2.39 1.86 19.79
N ILE A 73 -1.34 1.88 18.97
CA ILE A 73 -1.12 0.92 17.89
C ILE A 73 -0.27 -0.24 18.38
N ASP A 74 -0.80 -1.47 18.23
CA ASP A 74 -0.11 -2.71 18.62
C ASP A 74 0.71 -3.31 17.47
N ALA A 75 0.37 -3.02 16.22
CA ALA A 75 1.11 -3.44 15.03
C ALA A 75 0.82 -2.53 13.85
N VAL A 76 1.75 -2.44 12.89
CA VAL A 76 1.56 -1.66 11.67
C VAL A 76 1.82 -2.49 10.42
N CYS A 77 0.99 -2.28 9.41
CA CYS A 77 1.13 -2.86 8.08
C CYS A 77 1.30 -1.75 7.03
N SER A 78 2.43 -1.73 6.33
CA SER A 78 2.59 -0.94 5.11
C SER A 78 1.96 -1.69 3.96
N VAL A 79 0.98 -1.07 3.31
CA VAL A 79 0.27 -1.65 2.17
C VAL A 79 0.33 -0.73 0.97
N GLY A 80 -0.06 -1.21 -0.20
CA GLY A 80 -0.21 -0.38 -1.39
C GLY A 80 0.40 -0.98 -2.65
N TRP A 81 0.49 -0.15 -3.69
CA TRP A 81 1.06 -0.55 -4.96
C TRP A 81 2.58 -0.61 -4.92
N ALA A 82 3.14 -1.52 -5.71
CA ALA A 82 4.57 -1.63 -5.98
C ALA A 82 4.80 -1.96 -7.45
N GLY A 83 5.91 -1.49 -8.00
CA GLY A 83 6.39 -1.93 -9.30
C GLY A 83 7.16 -3.25 -9.19
N ALA A 84 6.97 -4.17 -10.13
CA ALA A 84 7.82 -5.35 -10.23
C ALA A 84 9.22 -4.99 -10.76
N LEU A 85 10.24 -5.64 -10.20
CA LEU A 85 11.63 -5.60 -10.67
C LEU A 85 12.07 -6.95 -11.26
N ASP A 86 11.40 -8.02 -10.86
CA ASP A 86 11.61 -9.39 -11.38
C ASP A 86 10.51 -9.74 -12.40
N GLY A 87 10.91 -10.23 -13.57
CA GLY A 87 9.98 -10.65 -14.63
C GLY A 87 9.08 -11.85 -14.27
N ALA A 88 9.41 -12.62 -13.24
CA ALA A 88 8.56 -13.68 -12.70
C ALA A 88 7.36 -13.12 -11.91
N ILE A 89 7.49 -11.91 -11.34
CA ILE A 89 6.43 -11.25 -10.58
C ILE A 89 5.51 -10.50 -11.54
N LYS A 90 4.24 -10.89 -11.58
CA LYS A 90 3.27 -10.34 -12.54
C LYS A 90 2.45 -9.22 -11.94
N ALA A 91 2.01 -8.29 -12.79
CA ALA A 91 1.02 -7.29 -12.41
C ALA A 91 -0.22 -7.95 -11.78
N GLU A 92 -0.89 -7.26 -10.89
CA GLU A 92 -2.06 -7.68 -10.11
C GLU A 92 -1.76 -8.72 -9.01
N SER A 93 -0.57 -9.37 -9.00
CA SER A 93 -0.19 -10.26 -7.90
C SER A 93 -0.01 -9.49 -6.58
N VAL A 94 -0.23 -10.18 -5.47
CA VAL A 94 0.01 -9.65 -4.13
C VAL A 94 1.11 -10.47 -3.46
N SER A 95 2.04 -9.78 -2.83
CA SER A 95 3.10 -10.42 -2.05
C SER A 95 3.38 -9.64 -0.78
N SER A 96 3.70 -10.35 0.29
CA SER A 96 4.38 -9.74 1.43
C SER A 96 5.90 -9.77 1.20
N ALA A 97 6.61 -8.80 1.74
CA ALA A 97 8.06 -8.69 1.58
C ALA A 97 8.82 -9.63 2.54
N SER A 98 9.93 -10.21 2.07
CA SER A 98 10.89 -10.89 2.95
C SER A 98 11.79 -9.90 3.69
N LEU A 99 12.11 -8.79 3.04
CA LEU A 99 12.99 -7.74 3.53
C LEU A 99 12.59 -6.43 2.87
N VAL A 100 12.59 -5.33 3.61
CA VAL A 100 12.45 -3.98 3.09
C VAL A 100 13.80 -3.27 3.19
N VAL A 101 14.27 -2.68 2.10
CA VAL A 101 15.53 -1.95 2.02
C VAL A 101 15.27 -0.49 1.70
N ASP A 102 15.67 0.43 2.58
CA ASP A 102 15.72 1.87 2.27
C ASP A 102 16.93 2.14 1.35
N THR A 103 16.69 2.44 0.10
CA THR A 103 17.77 2.65 -0.87
C THR A 103 18.55 3.94 -0.65
N ARG A 104 18.03 4.87 0.15
CA ARG A 104 18.67 6.13 0.51
C ARG A 104 19.68 5.97 1.66
N THR A 105 19.35 5.13 2.66
CA THR A 105 20.16 4.96 3.87
C THR A 105 20.87 3.61 3.93
N GLY A 106 20.44 2.64 3.15
CA GLY A 106 20.92 1.25 3.19
C GLY A 106 20.34 0.43 4.34
N GLU A 107 19.48 1.01 5.18
CA GLU A 107 18.82 0.30 6.28
C GLU A 107 17.94 -0.83 5.77
N ARG A 108 17.89 -1.89 6.56
CA ARG A 108 17.18 -3.13 6.23
C ARG A 108 16.21 -3.51 7.35
N PHE A 109 14.95 -3.75 7.00
CA PHE A 109 13.89 -4.05 7.95
C PHE A 109 13.24 -5.39 7.59
N ARG A 110 13.09 -6.28 8.57
CA ARG A 110 12.39 -7.55 8.38
C ARG A 110 10.95 -7.42 8.88
N PRO A 111 9.94 -7.69 8.02
CA PRO A 111 8.57 -7.88 8.49
C PRO A 111 8.47 -9.02 9.51
N ALA A 112 7.50 -8.92 10.43
CA ALA A 112 7.31 -9.91 11.49
C ALA A 112 6.94 -11.31 10.96
N ASP A 113 6.30 -11.37 9.77
CA ASP A 113 5.97 -12.62 9.08
C ASP A 113 6.91 -12.92 7.90
N SER A 114 8.14 -12.39 7.94
CA SER A 114 9.14 -12.56 6.87
C SER A 114 9.41 -14.03 6.55
N ARG A 115 9.48 -14.34 5.25
CA ARG A 115 9.86 -15.64 4.71
C ARG A 115 10.86 -15.47 3.57
N PRO A 116 11.92 -16.30 3.50
CA PRO A 116 13.01 -16.14 2.52
C PRO A 116 12.57 -16.24 1.05
N GLU A 117 11.51 -17.01 0.77
CA GLU A 117 10.98 -17.21 -0.58
C GLU A 117 10.21 -16.00 -1.13
N ARG A 118 9.89 -15.03 -0.29
CA ARG A 118 9.20 -13.82 -0.69
C ARG A 118 10.17 -12.78 -1.25
N PRO A 119 9.72 -11.86 -2.11
CA PRO A 119 10.59 -10.86 -2.72
C PRO A 119 11.14 -9.87 -1.69
N VAL A 120 12.36 -9.39 -1.95
CA VAL A 120 12.91 -8.20 -1.30
C VAL A 120 12.24 -6.97 -1.91
N LEU A 121 11.84 -6.01 -1.07
CA LEU A 121 11.26 -4.73 -1.47
C LEU A 121 12.28 -3.61 -1.31
N ALA A 122 12.59 -2.91 -2.39
CA ALA A 122 13.38 -1.70 -2.36
C ALA A 122 12.47 -0.46 -2.22
N THR A 123 12.66 0.34 -1.17
CA THR A 123 11.96 1.61 -1.01
C THR A 123 12.81 2.75 -1.54
N THR A 124 12.28 3.51 -2.53
CA THR A 124 12.93 4.65 -3.18
C THR A 124 12.23 5.96 -2.82
N THR A 125 12.86 7.10 -3.17
CA THR A 125 12.28 8.43 -2.96
C THR A 125 11.49 8.95 -4.17
N ARG A 126 11.48 8.22 -5.27
CA ARG A 126 10.83 8.59 -6.54
C ARG A 126 10.35 7.36 -7.28
N VAL A 127 9.43 7.55 -8.21
CA VAL A 127 8.98 6.48 -9.10
C VAL A 127 10.15 6.01 -9.95
N ALA A 128 10.42 4.69 -9.92
CA ALA A 128 11.53 4.08 -10.65
C ALA A 128 11.18 3.93 -12.14
N ASP A 129 12.04 4.44 -13.00
CA ASP A 129 12.00 4.13 -14.43
C ASP A 129 12.65 2.77 -14.74
N GLU A 130 12.68 2.37 -16.02
CA GLU A 130 13.21 1.07 -16.44
C GLU A 130 14.69 0.86 -16.01
N ARG A 131 15.54 1.88 -16.14
CA ARG A 131 16.95 1.81 -15.74
C ARG A 131 17.11 1.68 -14.23
N GLU A 132 16.33 2.44 -13.50
CA GLU A 132 16.34 2.40 -12.05
C GLU A 132 15.82 1.07 -11.53
N LYS A 133 14.78 0.50 -12.15
CA LYS A 133 14.29 -0.86 -11.84
C LYS A 133 15.41 -1.91 -11.99
N GLN A 134 16.15 -1.89 -13.11
CA GLN A 134 17.27 -2.79 -13.36
C GLN A 134 18.39 -2.61 -12.32
N ARG A 135 18.72 -1.36 -11.99
CA ARG A 135 19.72 -1.03 -10.97
C ARG A 135 19.32 -1.56 -9.59
N LEU A 136 18.07 -1.37 -9.20
CA LEU A 136 17.56 -1.84 -7.90
C LEU A 136 17.57 -3.37 -7.80
N ALA A 137 17.15 -4.06 -8.86
CA ALA A 137 17.21 -5.51 -8.93
C ALA A 137 18.65 -6.01 -8.76
N ALA A 138 19.60 -5.44 -9.50
CA ALA A 138 21.01 -5.85 -9.47
C ALA A 138 21.70 -5.51 -8.14
N SER A 139 21.43 -4.31 -7.57
CA SER A 139 22.15 -3.84 -6.37
C SER A 139 21.62 -4.43 -5.06
N TYR A 140 20.33 -4.75 -4.99
CA TYR A 140 19.68 -5.18 -3.75
C TYR A 140 19.07 -6.58 -3.82
N GLY A 141 19.09 -7.25 -4.99
CA GLY A 141 18.32 -8.48 -5.22
C GLY A 141 16.81 -8.25 -5.05
N ALA A 142 16.37 -7.02 -5.31
CA ALA A 142 14.99 -6.64 -5.05
C ALA A 142 14.07 -7.14 -6.17
N GLY A 143 12.94 -7.74 -5.79
CA GLY A 143 11.88 -8.16 -6.70
C GLY A 143 10.76 -7.12 -6.85
N LEU A 144 10.65 -6.19 -5.89
CA LEU A 144 9.63 -5.14 -5.84
C LEU A 144 10.24 -3.78 -5.50
N VAL A 145 9.56 -2.71 -5.90
CA VAL A 145 9.91 -1.32 -5.55
C VAL A 145 8.68 -0.53 -5.12
N ASP A 146 8.82 0.25 -4.02
CA ASP A 146 7.83 1.21 -3.55
C ASP A 146 8.48 2.53 -3.10
N MET A 147 7.70 3.40 -2.43
CA MET A 147 8.19 4.69 -1.92
C MET A 147 7.90 4.90 -0.42
N GLU A 148 7.33 3.95 0.30
CA GLU A 148 6.75 4.14 1.63
C GLU A 148 7.23 3.16 2.70
N ALA A 149 7.41 1.88 2.36
CA ALA A 149 7.54 0.79 3.32
C ALA A 149 8.67 0.99 4.32
N ALA A 150 9.84 1.46 3.90
CA ALA A 150 10.98 1.67 4.79
C ALA A 150 10.71 2.74 5.86
N ALA A 151 9.94 3.79 5.53
CA ALA A 151 9.58 4.82 6.51
C ALA A 151 8.68 4.25 7.61
N ILE A 152 7.68 3.44 7.23
CA ILE A 152 6.80 2.75 8.19
C ILE A 152 7.55 1.72 9.01
N ALA A 153 8.45 0.94 8.38
CA ALA A 153 9.28 -0.03 9.07
C ALA A 153 10.18 0.63 10.13
N ARG A 154 10.78 1.78 9.80
CA ARG A 154 11.60 2.57 10.75
C ARG A 154 10.78 3.08 11.92
N ILE A 155 9.56 3.56 11.69
CA ILE A 155 8.66 3.99 12.77
C ILE A 155 8.31 2.79 13.67
N ALA A 156 7.97 1.65 13.09
CA ALA A 156 7.65 0.44 13.84
C ALA A 156 8.82 -0.01 14.71
N LEU A 157 10.03 0.00 14.16
CA LEU A 157 11.26 -0.32 14.89
C LEU A 157 11.46 0.64 16.06
N GLY A 158 11.33 1.95 15.85
CA GLY A 158 11.49 2.96 16.90
C GLY A 158 10.44 2.87 18.00
N LYS A 159 9.26 2.32 17.72
CA LYS A 159 8.18 2.09 18.67
C LYS A 159 8.18 0.70 19.30
N GLY A 160 9.02 -0.21 18.83
CA GLY A 160 9.04 -1.60 19.29
C GLY A 160 7.78 -2.39 18.95
N ILE A 161 7.06 -2.03 17.88
CA ILE A 161 5.84 -2.73 17.44
C ILE A 161 6.10 -3.59 16.21
N PRO A 162 5.40 -4.73 16.03
CA PRO A 162 5.49 -5.55 14.84
C PRO A 162 5.19 -4.78 13.56
N PHE A 163 6.04 -4.97 12.54
CA PHE A 163 5.89 -4.41 11.20
C PHE A 163 5.50 -5.51 10.21
N TYR A 164 4.51 -5.25 9.38
CA TYR A 164 4.08 -6.09 8.26
C TYR A 164 4.11 -5.30 6.96
N CYS A 165 4.24 -5.99 5.82
CA CYS A 165 4.33 -5.32 4.53
C CYS A 165 3.67 -6.17 3.43
N PHE A 166 2.56 -5.70 2.86
CA PHE A 166 1.87 -6.31 1.72
C PHE A 166 1.86 -5.35 0.54
N LYS A 167 2.33 -5.81 -0.61
CA LYS A 167 2.37 -5.02 -1.83
C LYS A 167 1.61 -5.72 -2.96
N ALA A 168 0.80 -4.95 -3.66
CA ALA A 168 0.11 -5.37 -4.87
C ALA A 168 0.80 -4.76 -6.09
N VAL A 169 1.11 -5.59 -7.07
CA VAL A 169 1.92 -5.18 -8.22
C VAL A 169 1.07 -4.39 -9.21
N SER A 170 1.40 -3.10 -9.39
CA SER A 170 0.72 -2.21 -10.33
C SER A 170 1.23 -2.32 -11.76
N ASP A 171 2.51 -2.69 -11.91
CA ASP A 171 3.20 -2.72 -13.21
C ASP A 171 4.31 -3.76 -13.25
N ASP A 172 4.44 -4.42 -14.40
CA ASP A 172 5.46 -5.43 -14.67
C ASP A 172 6.87 -4.81 -14.69
N ALA A 173 7.90 -5.65 -14.55
CA ALA A 173 9.30 -5.22 -14.59
C ALA A 173 9.67 -4.50 -15.90
N ALA A 174 9.13 -4.94 -17.03
CA ALA A 174 9.33 -4.34 -18.34
C ALA A 174 8.36 -3.19 -18.68
N ALA A 175 7.49 -2.78 -17.75
CA ALA A 175 6.53 -1.73 -18.02
C ALA A 175 7.23 -0.38 -18.20
N ARG A 176 6.97 0.26 -19.35
CA ARG A 176 7.44 1.62 -19.64
C ARG A 176 6.39 2.62 -19.18
N LEU A 177 6.58 3.13 -17.98
CA LEU A 177 5.73 4.16 -17.42
C LEU A 177 6.21 5.56 -17.91
N PRO A 178 5.28 6.48 -18.15
CA PRO A 178 5.67 7.87 -18.35
C PRO A 178 6.33 8.38 -17.07
N ASN A 179 7.26 9.34 -17.21
CA ASN A 179 7.90 9.94 -16.03
C ASN A 179 6.85 10.71 -15.21
N LEU A 180 6.43 10.13 -14.09
CA LEU A 180 5.46 10.71 -13.16
C LEU A 180 6.10 11.69 -12.16
N ASN A 181 7.42 11.60 -11.96
CA ASN A 181 8.13 12.36 -10.93
C ASN A 181 7.92 13.88 -10.98
N PRO A 182 7.88 14.55 -12.15
CA PRO A 182 7.64 16.01 -12.22
C PRO A 182 6.23 16.41 -11.75
N PHE A 183 5.30 15.45 -11.73
CA PHE A 183 3.91 15.69 -11.35
C PHE A 183 3.59 15.31 -9.92
N ILE A 184 4.54 14.77 -9.17
CA ILE A 184 4.40 14.52 -7.74
C ILE A 184 4.75 15.79 -6.99
N ALA A 185 3.78 16.37 -6.29
CA ALA A 185 4.01 17.54 -5.45
C ALA A 185 4.84 17.15 -4.21
N GLU A 186 5.45 18.13 -3.54
CA GLU A 186 6.11 17.92 -2.24
C GLU A 186 5.16 17.31 -1.19
N SER A 187 3.86 17.60 -1.33
CA SER A 187 2.80 16.96 -0.54
C SER A 187 2.56 15.47 -0.86
N GLY A 188 3.32 14.84 -1.75
CA GLY A 188 3.13 13.46 -2.21
C GLY A 188 1.84 13.23 -3.03
N ARG A 189 1.15 14.30 -3.43
CA ARG A 189 -0.04 14.20 -4.28
C ARG A 189 0.33 14.36 -5.74
N LEU A 190 -0.29 13.54 -6.60
CA LEU A 190 -0.17 13.72 -8.04
C LEU A 190 -0.93 14.99 -8.47
N LYS A 191 -0.22 15.91 -9.12
CA LYS A 191 -0.80 17.10 -9.73
C LYS A 191 -1.57 16.70 -10.99
N MET A 192 -2.85 16.31 -10.81
CA MET A 192 -3.68 15.70 -11.86
C MET A 192 -3.81 16.58 -13.11
N ILE A 193 -4.04 17.90 -12.96
CA ILE A 193 -4.27 18.80 -14.11
C ILE A 193 -3.02 18.91 -14.98
N PRO A 194 -1.81 19.23 -14.45
CA PRO A 194 -0.59 19.23 -15.26
C PRO A 194 -0.27 17.85 -15.85
N PHE A 195 -0.52 16.77 -15.12
CA PHE A 195 -0.31 15.42 -15.59
C PHE A 195 -1.24 15.08 -16.77
N LEU A 196 -2.54 15.36 -16.66
CA LEU A 196 -3.50 15.13 -17.73
C LEU A 196 -3.18 15.97 -18.98
N ALA A 197 -2.82 17.23 -18.80
CA ALA A 197 -2.38 18.08 -19.91
C ALA A 197 -1.14 17.52 -20.63
N HIS A 198 -0.16 17.04 -19.85
CA HIS A 198 1.04 16.41 -20.40
C HIS A 198 0.75 15.13 -21.18
N VAL A 199 -0.16 14.31 -20.66
CA VAL A 199 -0.59 13.04 -21.29
C VAL A 199 -1.45 13.31 -22.52
N ALA A 200 -2.34 14.30 -22.49
CA ALA A 200 -3.22 14.63 -23.62
C ALA A 200 -2.46 14.91 -24.91
N VAL A 201 -1.31 15.55 -24.82
CA VAL A 201 -0.44 15.86 -25.99
C VAL A 201 0.50 14.71 -26.38
N ARG A 202 0.40 13.55 -25.74
CA ARG A 202 1.26 12.37 -25.96
C ARG A 202 0.45 11.08 -26.12
N PRO A 203 -0.23 10.88 -27.25
CA PRO A 203 -1.10 9.71 -27.47
C PRO A 203 -0.37 8.38 -27.33
N SER A 204 0.93 8.33 -27.61
CA SER A 204 1.77 7.13 -27.45
C SER A 204 1.83 6.62 -26.00
N SER A 205 1.57 7.47 -25.01
CA SER A 205 1.56 7.10 -23.58
C SER A 205 0.21 6.52 -23.12
N TRP A 206 -0.87 6.69 -23.89
CA TRP A 206 -2.22 6.31 -23.48
C TRP A 206 -2.40 4.82 -23.23
N PRO A 207 -1.94 3.91 -24.10
CA PRO A 207 -2.11 2.47 -23.87
C PRO A 207 -1.43 2.02 -22.57
N GLY A 208 -0.23 2.53 -22.29
CA GLY A 208 0.50 2.24 -21.06
C GLY A 208 -0.21 2.72 -19.79
N LEU A 209 -0.77 3.94 -19.83
CA LEU A 209 -1.52 4.51 -18.72
C LEU A 209 -2.86 3.79 -18.48
N MET A 210 -3.58 3.42 -19.54
CA MET A 210 -4.80 2.63 -19.42
C MET A 210 -4.50 1.25 -18.84
N LYS A 211 -3.42 0.62 -19.28
CA LYS A 211 -2.95 -0.66 -18.73
C LYS A 211 -2.61 -0.51 -17.24
N LEU A 212 -1.81 0.51 -16.88
CA LEU A 212 -1.47 0.82 -15.48
C LEU A 212 -2.73 1.02 -14.62
N GLY A 213 -3.69 1.81 -15.08
CA GLY A 213 -4.94 2.07 -14.35
C GLY A 213 -5.75 0.80 -14.11
N ARG A 214 -5.86 -0.09 -15.12
CA ARG A 214 -6.53 -1.39 -14.98
C ARG A 214 -5.81 -2.29 -13.98
N HIS A 215 -4.50 -2.47 -14.15
CA HIS A 215 -3.69 -3.30 -13.25
C HIS A 215 -3.73 -2.76 -11.81
N SER A 216 -3.58 -1.45 -11.62
CA SER A 216 -3.67 -0.84 -10.28
C SER A 216 -5.03 -1.08 -9.62
N SER A 217 -6.13 -1.00 -10.39
CA SER A 217 -7.46 -1.28 -9.86
C SER A 217 -7.65 -2.74 -9.47
N ALA A 218 -7.19 -3.68 -10.29
CA ALA A 218 -7.23 -5.11 -9.98
C ALA A 218 -6.31 -5.44 -8.80
N ALA A 219 -5.07 -4.91 -8.80
CA ALA A 219 -4.11 -5.05 -7.72
C ALA A 219 -4.67 -4.59 -6.36
N ALA A 220 -5.40 -3.45 -6.33
CA ALA A 220 -6.03 -2.96 -5.11
C ALA A 220 -7.15 -3.89 -4.59
N LYS A 221 -7.89 -4.56 -5.48
CA LYS A 221 -8.89 -5.56 -5.08
C LYS A 221 -8.22 -6.80 -4.50
N ASN A 222 -7.20 -7.33 -5.17
CA ASN A 222 -6.45 -8.49 -4.71
C ASN A 222 -5.74 -8.20 -3.38
N LEU A 223 -5.22 -6.97 -3.21
CA LEU A 223 -4.67 -6.51 -1.93
C LEU A 223 -5.73 -6.52 -0.82
N ALA A 224 -6.94 -6.05 -1.10
CA ALA A 224 -8.03 -6.05 -0.13
C ALA A 224 -8.37 -7.48 0.33
N GLU A 225 -8.42 -8.44 -0.59
CA GLU A 225 -8.66 -9.86 -0.27
C GLU A 225 -7.55 -10.43 0.61
N ALA A 226 -6.28 -10.21 0.26
CA ALA A 226 -5.13 -10.64 1.04
C ALA A 226 -5.12 -10.01 2.46
N LEU A 227 -5.49 -8.74 2.60
CA LEU A 227 -5.61 -8.09 3.90
C LEU A 227 -6.74 -8.66 4.75
N TYR A 228 -7.87 -9.02 4.13
CA TYR A 228 -8.96 -9.69 4.85
C TYR A 228 -8.55 -11.06 5.38
N GLU A 229 -7.87 -11.85 4.57
CA GLU A 229 -7.36 -13.16 4.99
C GLU A 229 -6.33 -13.04 6.12
N TRP A 230 -5.47 -12.04 6.04
CA TRP A 230 -4.45 -11.78 7.07
C TRP A 230 -5.06 -11.29 8.39
N LEU A 231 -6.03 -10.38 8.35
CA LEU A 231 -6.65 -9.79 9.54
C LEU A 231 -7.64 -10.75 10.22
N ASP A 232 -8.39 -11.53 9.44
CA ASP A 232 -9.43 -12.45 9.92
C ASP A 232 -9.32 -13.82 9.24
N PRO A 233 -8.27 -14.62 9.56
CA PRO A 233 -8.07 -15.95 8.96
C PRO A 233 -9.24 -16.92 9.21
N SER A 234 -10.00 -16.72 10.29
CA SER A 234 -11.15 -17.56 10.65
C SER A 234 -12.43 -17.17 9.90
N GLY A 235 -12.45 -16.02 9.24
CA GLY A 235 -13.65 -15.45 8.63
C GLY A 235 -14.75 -15.09 9.65
N SER A 236 -14.40 -14.99 10.92
CA SER A 236 -15.36 -14.76 12.01
C SER A 236 -16.05 -13.41 11.89
N VAL A 237 -15.34 -12.40 11.44
CA VAL A 237 -15.87 -11.05 11.21
C VAL A 237 -16.73 -11.00 9.94
N ARG A 238 -16.38 -11.78 8.90
CA ARG A 238 -17.21 -11.95 7.68
C ARG A 238 -18.54 -12.64 8.00
N ARG A 239 -18.53 -13.71 8.79
CA ARG A 239 -19.73 -14.52 9.12
C ARG A 239 -20.74 -13.75 9.95
N SER A 240 -20.29 -12.92 10.89
CA SER A 240 -21.21 -12.08 11.68
C SER A 240 -22.01 -11.05 10.85
N ASN A 241 -21.66 -10.88 9.57
CA ASN A 241 -22.31 -9.95 8.63
C ASN A 241 -23.20 -10.63 7.60
N GLY A 242 -23.03 -11.95 7.36
CA GLY A 242 -23.85 -12.74 6.42
C GLY A 242 -25.23 -13.12 6.96
N ASP A 243 -25.37 -13.20 8.27
CA ASP A 243 -26.62 -13.64 8.93
C ASP A 243 -27.78 -12.63 8.87
N TYR A 244 -27.52 -11.39 8.44
CA TYR A 244 -28.59 -10.38 8.33
C TYR A 244 -29.29 -10.35 6.96
N THR A 245 -28.75 -10.98 5.94
CA THR A 245 -29.35 -10.99 4.58
C THR A 245 -30.25 -12.18 4.31
N GLU A 246 -30.20 -13.25 5.09
CA GLU A 246 -31.08 -14.44 4.92
C GLU A 246 -32.42 -14.37 5.66
N LYS A 247 -32.62 -13.37 6.53
CA LYS A 247 -33.90 -13.23 7.28
C LYS A 247 -34.91 -12.26 6.67
N GLN A 248 -34.70 -11.81 5.42
CA GLN A 248 -35.68 -10.98 4.67
C GLN A 248 -35.95 -11.54 3.27
N ARG A 249 -36.13 -12.86 3.17
CA ARG A 249 -36.82 -13.49 2.03
C ARG A 249 -37.98 -14.33 2.51
#